data_86d36b9008337cc0096bbede36b4b92c
#
_entry.id   86d36b9008337cc0096bbede36b4b92c
#
_cell.length_a   1.000
_cell.length_b   1.000
_cell.length_c   1.000
_cell.angle_alpha   90.00
_cell.angle_beta   90.00
_cell.angle_gamma   90.00
#
_symmetry.space_group_name_H-M   'P 1'
#
loop_
_entity.id
_entity.type
_entity.pdbx_description
1 polymer ?
#
loop_
_entity_poly.entity_id
_entity_poly.type
_entity_poly.pdbx_seq_one_letter_code
_entity_poly.pdbx_strand_id
1 'polypeptide(L)'
;MNDYIKLEMRMAELMAQQEASGFRFNMDAAVDVRSELAEEFNKLKETICSRFIYYPGKVFTPKRTDRRKGYHSGAPMTKLLDFNPTSRQHIVWALTTFRGARFTKVTETGKPKVDEATLSEVRDIALTQDNQQLHDECEIFIRMLTLQKWMGQLSEGANSWFNSIEEDGCIHHSCVLATQTSRNVHRGPNLGQVVSAPWARRLFIPHPGHMMVGCDLEGLELRALGHFLSTYDDNAFADVVVNGDIHQQNADRMTTPEVPVSRKIVKNLSYAFIYGAGDAKLGHT
;
A
#
# COMPACT_ATOMS: atom_id res chain seq x y z
N MET A 1 -1.51 -15.42 39.25
CA MET A 1 -0.96 -14.95 37.96
C MET A 1 -2.04 -14.09 37.32
N ASN A 2 -1.71 -12.87 36.88
CA ASN A 2 -2.66 -11.95 36.27
C ASN A 2 -3.28 -12.58 35.02
N ASP A 3 -4.58 -12.43 34.80
CA ASP A 3 -5.29 -13.04 33.65
C ASP A 3 -4.77 -12.56 32.31
N TYR A 4 -4.27 -11.31 32.23
CA TYR A 4 -3.56 -10.79 31.07
C TYR A 4 -2.32 -11.65 30.73
N ILE A 5 -1.49 -11.98 31.72
CA ILE A 5 -0.28 -12.82 31.52
C ILE A 5 -0.66 -14.21 31.04
N LYS A 6 -1.75 -14.79 31.56
CA LYS A 6 -2.24 -16.11 31.11
C LYS A 6 -2.68 -16.06 29.64
N LEU A 7 -3.38 -14.97 29.24
CA LEU A 7 -3.80 -14.75 27.87
C LEU A 7 -2.59 -14.64 26.92
N GLU A 8 -1.61 -13.81 27.28
CA GLU A 8 -0.39 -13.64 26.49
C GLU A 8 0.39 -14.95 26.31
N MET A 9 0.54 -15.75 27.39
CA MET A 9 1.19 -17.06 27.33
C MET A 9 0.42 -18.01 26.40
N ARG A 10 -0.91 -18.03 26.50
CA ARG A 10 -1.74 -18.89 25.62
C ARG A 10 -1.66 -18.45 24.17
N MET A 11 -1.66 -17.17 23.92
CA MET A 11 -1.46 -16.62 22.58
C MET A 11 -0.09 -16.99 22.00
N ALA A 12 0.98 -16.91 22.81
CA ALA A 12 2.32 -17.30 22.38
C ALA A 12 2.39 -18.78 21.99
N GLU A 13 1.73 -19.68 22.76
CA GLU A 13 1.62 -21.09 22.40
C GLU A 13 0.88 -21.31 21.05
N LEU A 14 -0.25 -20.62 20.85
CA LEU A 14 -1.01 -20.72 19.60
C LEU A 14 -0.22 -20.19 18.40
N MET A 15 0.54 -19.09 18.58
CA MET A 15 1.41 -18.55 17.55
C MET A 15 2.54 -19.51 17.19
N ALA A 16 3.15 -20.15 18.18
CA ALA A 16 4.19 -21.17 17.93
C ALA A 16 3.61 -22.38 17.17
N GLN A 17 2.39 -22.81 17.50
CA GLN A 17 1.70 -23.87 16.75
C GLN A 17 1.39 -23.45 15.32
N GLN A 18 0.94 -22.21 15.09
CA GLN A 18 0.70 -21.65 13.75
C GLN A 18 1.98 -21.56 12.92
N GLU A 19 3.08 -21.10 13.53
CA GLU A 19 4.39 -21.06 12.90
C GLU A 19 4.86 -22.47 12.52
N ALA A 20 4.76 -23.44 13.44
CA ALA A 20 5.14 -24.82 13.17
C ALA A 20 4.26 -25.51 12.09
N SER A 21 2.99 -25.17 12.02
CA SER A 21 2.07 -25.70 10.98
C SER A 21 2.32 -25.07 9.62
N GLY A 22 2.68 -23.81 9.57
CA GLY A 22 2.81 -23.03 8.33
C GLY A 22 1.50 -22.86 7.55
N PHE A 23 1.58 -22.11 6.46
CA PHE A 23 0.50 -21.94 5.49
C PHE A 23 0.90 -22.57 4.17
N ARG A 24 0.20 -23.61 3.75
CA ARG A 24 0.47 -24.25 2.48
C ARG A 24 0.25 -23.29 1.33
N PHE A 25 1.20 -23.26 0.39
CA PHE A 25 1.23 -22.31 -0.70
C PHE A 25 1.15 -23.02 -2.06
N ASN A 26 0.30 -22.51 -2.95
CA ASN A 26 0.14 -23.04 -4.31
C ASN A 26 1.16 -22.41 -5.25
N MET A 27 2.33 -23.03 -5.36
CA MET A 27 3.45 -22.51 -6.16
C MET A 27 3.14 -22.45 -7.66
N ASP A 28 2.43 -23.46 -8.20
CA ASP A 28 2.10 -23.49 -9.63
C ASP A 28 1.19 -22.31 -10.01
N ALA A 29 0.11 -22.10 -9.26
CA ALA A 29 -0.75 -20.95 -9.47
C ALA A 29 -0.02 -19.61 -9.24
N ALA A 30 0.96 -19.58 -8.35
CA ALA A 30 1.75 -18.37 -8.07
C ALA A 30 2.70 -18.02 -9.23
N VAL A 31 3.25 -19.02 -9.91
CA VAL A 31 4.06 -18.81 -11.14
C VAL A 31 3.21 -18.23 -12.26
N ASP A 32 1.99 -18.72 -12.44
CA ASP A 32 1.05 -18.18 -13.43
C ASP A 32 0.71 -16.71 -13.14
N VAL A 33 0.32 -16.41 -11.88
CA VAL A 33 0.06 -15.04 -11.45
C VAL A 33 1.26 -14.12 -11.64
N ARG A 34 2.48 -14.59 -11.30
CA ARG A 34 3.70 -13.81 -11.54
C ARG A 34 3.87 -13.46 -13.00
N SER A 35 3.60 -14.41 -13.90
CA SER A 35 3.71 -14.22 -15.34
C SER A 35 2.71 -13.19 -15.85
N GLU A 36 1.46 -13.24 -15.40
CA GLU A 36 0.41 -12.27 -15.72
C GLU A 36 0.77 -10.85 -15.24
N LEU A 37 1.23 -10.72 -13.99
CA LEU A 37 1.64 -9.42 -13.42
C LEU A 37 2.85 -8.83 -14.19
N ALA A 38 3.82 -9.67 -14.57
CA ALA A 38 4.99 -9.25 -15.32
C ALA A 38 4.63 -8.83 -16.76
N GLU A 39 3.72 -9.52 -17.40
CA GLU A 39 3.23 -9.17 -18.74
C GLU A 39 2.52 -7.80 -18.72
N GLU A 40 1.61 -7.60 -17.78
CA GLU A 40 0.93 -6.31 -17.60
C GLU A 40 1.92 -5.18 -17.32
N PHE A 41 2.87 -5.40 -16.42
CA PHE A 41 3.92 -4.43 -16.09
C PHE A 41 4.76 -4.05 -17.32
N ASN A 42 5.16 -5.03 -18.13
CA ASN A 42 5.95 -4.79 -19.33
C ASN A 42 5.18 -3.99 -20.39
N LYS A 43 3.90 -4.29 -20.61
CA LYS A 43 3.03 -3.51 -21.51
C LYS A 43 2.93 -2.04 -21.09
N LEU A 44 2.72 -1.78 -19.80
CA LEU A 44 2.67 -0.42 -19.26
C LEU A 44 4.02 0.28 -19.37
N LYS A 45 5.12 -0.45 -19.10
CA LYS A 45 6.48 0.04 -19.23
C LYS A 45 6.80 0.45 -20.67
N GLU A 46 6.49 -0.37 -21.64
CA GLU A 46 6.64 -0.04 -23.06
C GLU A 46 5.85 1.21 -23.43
N THR A 47 4.60 1.29 -23.01
CA THR A 47 3.74 2.45 -23.25
C THR A 47 4.34 3.73 -22.70
N ILE A 48 4.82 3.72 -21.45
CA ILE A 48 5.33 4.95 -20.81
C ILE A 48 6.75 5.29 -21.31
N CYS A 49 7.60 4.30 -21.57
CA CYS A 49 8.95 4.51 -22.10
C CYS A 49 8.94 4.98 -23.57
N SER A 50 7.89 4.70 -24.34
CA SER A 50 7.73 5.29 -25.68
C SER A 50 7.46 6.80 -25.63
N ARG A 51 6.88 7.30 -24.53
CA ARG A 51 6.58 8.73 -24.30
C ARG A 51 7.76 9.47 -23.66
N PHE A 52 8.49 8.79 -22.77
CA PHE A 52 9.64 9.35 -22.04
C PHE A 52 10.84 8.45 -22.24
N ILE A 53 11.73 8.81 -23.16
CA ILE A 53 12.87 7.99 -23.56
C ILE A 53 14.05 8.19 -22.61
N TYR A 54 14.36 9.45 -22.29
CA TYR A 54 15.55 9.80 -21.51
C TYR A 54 15.20 10.64 -20.28
N TYR A 55 16.06 10.53 -19.28
CA TYR A 55 16.07 11.36 -18.08
C TYR A 55 17.39 12.14 -18.00
N PRO A 56 17.39 13.43 -17.71
CA PRO A 56 18.60 14.22 -17.56
C PRO A 56 19.32 13.82 -16.26
N GLY A 57 20.46 13.19 -16.41
CA GLY A 57 21.34 12.86 -15.30
C GLY A 57 22.16 14.06 -14.84
N LYS A 58 23.27 13.76 -14.15
CA LYS A 58 24.15 14.83 -13.61
C LYS A 58 24.80 15.63 -14.73
N VAL A 59 24.86 16.94 -14.55
CA VAL A 59 25.71 17.83 -15.35
C VAL A 59 27.16 17.61 -14.92
N PHE A 60 28.05 17.44 -15.87
CA PHE A 60 29.49 17.33 -15.64
C PHE A 60 30.26 18.17 -16.64
N THR A 61 31.45 18.63 -16.26
CA THR A 61 32.33 19.39 -17.14
C THR A 61 33.57 18.56 -17.44
N PRO A 62 33.75 18.07 -18.69
CA PRO A 62 34.91 17.29 -19.08
C PRO A 62 36.20 18.07 -18.89
N LYS A 63 37.19 17.46 -18.27
CA LYS A 63 38.55 18.05 -18.12
C LYS A 63 39.40 17.91 -19.39
N ARG A 64 39.02 17.02 -20.33
CA ARG A 64 39.72 16.76 -21.59
C ARG A 64 38.70 16.65 -22.72
N THR A 65 39.09 17.07 -23.92
CA THR A 65 38.31 16.82 -25.12
C THR A 65 38.42 15.36 -25.55
N ASP A 66 37.29 14.68 -25.75
CA ASP A 66 37.18 13.31 -26.28
C ASP A 66 36.20 13.34 -27.46
N ARG A 67 36.78 13.39 -28.67
CA ARG A 67 35.98 13.44 -29.90
C ARG A 67 35.12 12.22 -30.15
N ARG A 68 35.52 11.03 -29.65
CA ARG A 68 34.74 9.79 -29.79
C ARG A 68 33.47 9.84 -28.97
N LYS A 69 33.51 10.48 -27.81
CA LYS A 69 32.36 10.65 -26.91
C LYS A 69 31.65 11.99 -27.10
N GLY A 70 32.11 12.83 -28.04
CA GLY A 70 31.57 14.17 -28.24
C GLY A 70 31.83 15.14 -27.07
N TYR A 71 32.87 14.90 -26.24
CA TYR A 71 33.18 15.73 -25.10
C TYR A 71 34.14 16.88 -25.49
N HIS A 72 33.81 18.10 -25.06
CA HIS A 72 34.69 19.25 -25.18
C HIS A 72 35.15 19.69 -23.80
N SER A 73 36.47 19.90 -23.65
CA SER A 73 37.03 20.37 -22.38
C SER A 73 36.44 21.73 -21.98
N GLY A 74 36.00 21.84 -20.73
CA GLY A 74 35.39 23.05 -20.20
C GLY A 74 33.92 23.29 -20.54
N ALA A 75 33.32 22.52 -21.44
CA ALA A 75 31.91 22.67 -21.79
C ALA A 75 31.04 21.79 -20.85
N PRO A 76 30.04 22.36 -20.11
CA PRO A 76 29.15 21.58 -19.30
C PRO A 76 28.27 20.69 -20.18
N MET A 77 28.16 19.43 -19.80
CA MET A 77 27.36 18.40 -20.49
C MET A 77 26.44 17.69 -19.54
N THR A 78 25.26 17.35 -19.99
CA THR A 78 24.31 16.53 -19.23
C THR A 78 24.39 15.08 -19.71
N LYS A 79 24.64 14.17 -18.79
CA LYS A 79 24.55 12.73 -19.10
C LYS A 79 23.07 12.37 -19.22
N LEU A 80 22.67 11.87 -20.38
CA LEU A 80 21.34 11.29 -20.56
C LEU A 80 21.33 9.85 -20.00
N LEU A 81 20.31 9.51 -19.27
CA LEU A 81 20.02 8.19 -18.74
C LEU A 81 18.73 7.69 -19.36
N ASP A 82 18.61 6.40 -19.54
CA ASP A 82 17.34 5.81 -19.96
C ASP A 82 16.26 6.11 -18.92
N PHE A 83 15.05 6.41 -19.37
CA PHE A 83 13.94 6.67 -18.48
C PHE A 83 13.57 5.41 -17.71
N ASN A 84 13.56 5.52 -16.38
CA ASN A 84 13.12 4.43 -15.49
C ASN A 84 11.75 4.77 -14.90
N PRO A 85 10.67 4.11 -15.35
CA PRO A 85 9.31 4.42 -14.93
C PRO A 85 8.97 4.01 -13.49
N THR A 86 9.87 3.30 -12.80
CA THR A 86 9.71 2.96 -11.37
C THR A 86 10.52 3.89 -10.47
N SER A 87 11.37 4.75 -11.05
CA SER A 87 12.12 5.75 -10.29
C SER A 87 11.25 6.95 -9.97
N ARG A 88 11.04 7.18 -8.67
CA ARG A 88 10.25 8.34 -8.20
C ARG A 88 10.76 9.67 -8.75
N GLN A 89 12.08 9.84 -8.87
CA GLN A 89 12.69 11.05 -9.42
C GLN A 89 12.38 11.23 -10.92
N HIS A 90 12.42 10.13 -11.68
CA HIS A 90 12.09 10.16 -13.11
C HIS A 90 10.61 10.47 -13.33
N ILE A 91 9.71 9.88 -12.51
CA ILE A 91 8.26 10.14 -12.56
C ILE A 91 7.98 11.64 -12.31
N VAL A 92 8.52 12.18 -11.21
CA VAL A 92 8.35 13.62 -10.90
C VAL A 92 8.83 14.49 -12.06
N TRP A 93 10.05 14.24 -12.53
CA TRP A 93 10.62 15.02 -13.64
C TRP A 93 9.75 14.95 -14.90
N ALA A 94 9.30 13.76 -15.29
CA ALA A 94 8.48 13.58 -16.47
C ALA A 94 7.14 14.33 -16.37
N LEU A 95 6.43 14.13 -15.25
CA LEU A 95 5.11 14.73 -15.07
C LEU A 95 5.20 16.26 -14.85
N THR A 96 6.22 16.76 -14.14
CA THR A 96 6.38 18.21 -13.94
C THR A 96 6.84 18.93 -15.22
N THR A 97 7.84 18.36 -15.90
CA THR A 97 8.45 19.02 -17.07
C THR A 97 7.55 19.00 -18.29
N PHE A 98 6.88 17.90 -18.56
CA PHE A 98 6.13 17.72 -19.82
C PHE A 98 4.62 17.84 -19.66
N ARG A 99 4.10 17.73 -18.43
CA ARG A 99 2.65 17.75 -18.18
C ARG A 99 2.18 18.85 -17.23
N GLY A 100 3.13 19.60 -16.65
CA GLY A 100 2.80 20.69 -15.73
C GLY A 100 2.29 20.22 -14.36
N ALA A 101 2.52 18.95 -14.00
CA ALA A 101 2.10 18.41 -12.70
C ALA A 101 2.72 19.17 -11.54
N ARG A 102 1.95 19.34 -10.47
CA ARG A 102 2.41 19.95 -9.22
C ARG A 102 2.29 18.95 -8.08
N PHE A 103 3.42 18.68 -7.41
CA PHE A 103 3.47 17.81 -6.24
C PHE A 103 3.48 18.68 -4.99
N THR A 104 2.42 18.62 -4.20
CA THR A 104 2.25 19.40 -2.96
C THR A 104 2.90 18.75 -1.76
N LYS A 105 2.97 17.40 -1.75
CA LYS A 105 3.53 16.63 -0.66
C LYS A 105 5.00 16.34 -0.87
N VAL A 106 5.79 16.46 0.21
CA VAL A 106 7.23 16.19 0.22
C VAL A 106 7.57 15.10 1.24
N THR A 107 8.68 14.42 1.01
CA THR A 107 9.27 13.50 1.97
C THR A 107 10.01 14.27 3.08
N GLU A 108 10.41 13.60 4.15
CA GLU A 108 11.25 14.19 5.22
C GLU A 108 12.53 14.83 4.68
N THR A 109 13.04 14.37 3.54
CA THR A 109 14.21 14.92 2.87
C THR A 109 13.89 16.06 1.91
N GLY A 110 12.66 16.58 1.91
CA GLY A 110 12.22 17.71 1.06
C GLY A 110 12.03 17.39 -0.43
N LYS A 111 12.07 16.10 -0.82
CA LYS A 111 11.80 15.69 -2.21
C LYS A 111 10.30 15.47 -2.41
N PRO A 112 9.74 15.69 -3.61
CA PRO A 112 8.36 15.36 -3.91
C PRO A 112 8.06 13.90 -3.54
N LYS A 113 6.97 13.69 -2.82
CA LYS A 113 6.50 12.36 -2.47
C LYS A 113 5.80 11.74 -3.68
N VAL A 114 6.15 10.50 -4.00
CA VAL A 114 5.52 9.72 -5.10
C VAL A 114 5.05 8.41 -4.53
N ASP A 115 3.78 8.34 -4.25
CA ASP A 115 3.05 7.15 -3.87
C ASP A 115 1.66 7.17 -4.54
N GLU A 116 0.90 6.10 -4.39
CA GLU A 116 -0.43 5.96 -4.96
C GLU A 116 -1.35 7.14 -4.58
N ALA A 117 -1.36 7.56 -3.32
CA ALA A 117 -2.21 8.65 -2.83
C ALA A 117 -1.84 9.99 -3.48
N THR A 118 -0.55 10.31 -3.57
CA THR A 118 -0.09 11.58 -4.17
C THR A 118 -0.32 11.59 -5.68
N LEU A 119 -0.08 10.49 -6.37
CA LEU A 119 -0.37 10.40 -7.81
C LEU A 119 -1.87 10.46 -8.09
N SER A 120 -2.71 9.90 -7.22
CA SER A 120 -4.17 10.02 -7.32
C SER A 120 -4.63 11.48 -7.17
N GLU A 121 -4.06 12.24 -6.23
CA GLU A 121 -4.34 13.68 -6.12
C GLU A 121 -3.94 14.46 -7.38
N VAL A 122 -2.75 14.18 -7.93
CA VAL A 122 -2.29 14.82 -9.18
C VAL A 122 -3.21 14.45 -10.35
N ARG A 123 -3.65 13.19 -10.43
CA ARG A 123 -4.60 12.70 -11.43
C ARG A 123 -5.94 13.44 -11.32
N ASP A 124 -6.49 13.56 -10.12
CA ASP A 124 -7.80 14.18 -9.89
C ASP A 124 -7.76 15.68 -10.19
N ILE A 125 -6.65 16.34 -9.86
CA ILE A 125 -6.41 17.75 -10.27
C ILE A 125 -6.31 17.87 -11.80
N ALA A 126 -5.67 16.91 -12.48
CA ALA A 126 -5.56 16.92 -13.94
C ALA A 126 -6.94 16.92 -14.63
N LEU A 127 -7.92 16.17 -14.09
CA LEU A 127 -9.29 16.20 -14.60
C LEU A 127 -9.94 17.58 -14.45
N THR A 128 -9.71 18.28 -13.34
CA THR A 128 -10.26 19.65 -13.16
C THR A 128 -9.64 20.67 -14.10
N GLN A 129 -8.46 20.36 -14.64
CA GLN A 129 -7.71 21.22 -15.57
C GLN A 129 -7.85 20.79 -17.04
N ASP A 130 -8.72 19.82 -17.33
CA ASP A 130 -8.90 19.23 -18.67
C ASP A 130 -7.57 18.68 -19.28
N ASN A 131 -6.67 18.19 -18.41
CA ASN A 131 -5.39 17.62 -18.80
C ASN A 131 -5.47 16.08 -18.83
N GLN A 132 -6.15 15.56 -19.85
CA GLN A 132 -6.37 14.12 -20.01
C GLN A 132 -5.05 13.33 -20.08
N GLN A 133 -4.01 13.91 -20.69
CA GLN A 133 -2.73 13.22 -20.83
C GLN A 133 -2.02 13.03 -19.50
N LEU A 134 -2.06 14.02 -18.62
CA LEU A 134 -1.53 13.90 -17.25
C LEU A 134 -2.33 12.87 -16.45
N HIS A 135 -3.66 12.90 -16.58
CA HIS A 135 -4.53 11.92 -15.93
C HIS A 135 -4.14 10.49 -16.30
N ASP A 136 -4.07 10.19 -17.60
CA ASP A 136 -3.80 8.83 -18.10
C ASP A 136 -2.39 8.34 -17.71
N GLU A 137 -1.40 9.23 -17.72
CA GLU A 137 -0.05 8.89 -17.30
C GLU A 137 0.06 8.66 -15.79
N CYS A 138 -0.69 9.39 -14.98
CA CYS A 138 -0.80 9.12 -13.55
C CYS A 138 -1.41 7.73 -13.29
N GLU A 139 -2.46 7.35 -14.01
CA GLU A 139 -3.06 5.99 -13.91
C GLU A 139 -2.03 4.90 -14.24
N ILE A 140 -1.27 5.07 -15.33
CA ILE A 140 -0.20 4.14 -15.69
C ILE A 140 0.83 4.02 -14.57
N PHE A 141 1.32 5.14 -14.01
CA PHE A 141 2.32 5.10 -12.94
C PHE A 141 1.77 4.49 -11.66
N ILE A 142 0.53 4.81 -11.26
CA ILE A 142 -0.13 4.19 -10.10
C ILE A 142 -0.18 2.68 -10.29
N ARG A 143 -0.64 2.22 -11.46
CA ARG A 143 -0.74 0.80 -11.74
C ARG A 143 0.62 0.12 -11.75
N MET A 144 1.64 0.72 -12.35
CA MET A 144 3.00 0.18 -12.36
C MET A 144 3.61 0.05 -10.96
N LEU A 145 3.44 1.06 -10.10
CA LEU A 145 3.92 1.01 -8.72
C LEU A 145 3.18 -0.07 -7.90
N THR A 146 1.89 -0.25 -8.15
CA THR A 146 1.09 -1.31 -7.53
C THR A 146 1.57 -2.70 -7.98
N LEU A 147 1.77 -2.91 -9.27
CA LEU A 147 2.31 -4.16 -9.83
C LEU A 147 3.70 -4.47 -9.29
N GLN A 148 4.58 -3.47 -9.22
CA GLN A 148 5.92 -3.62 -8.64
C GLN A 148 5.85 -4.07 -7.17
N LYS A 149 4.97 -3.47 -6.38
CA LYS A 149 4.74 -3.87 -4.99
C LYS A 149 4.25 -5.32 -4.90
N TRP A 150 3.32 -5.72 -5.76
CA TRP A 150 2.77 -7.07 -5.78
C TRP A 150 3.82 -8.12 -6.20
N MET A 151 4.58 -7.86 -7.26
CA MET A 151 5.69 -8.72 -7.68
C MET A 151 6.79 -8.80 -6.60
N GLY A 152 7.08 -7.68 -5.92
CA GLY A 152 8.01 -7.65 -4.80
C GLY A 152 7.58 -8.54 -3.64
N GLN A 153 6.29 -8.55 -3.31
CA GLN A 153 5.74 -9.42 -2.27
C GLN A 153 5.71 -10.90 -2.72
N LEU A 154 5.36 -11.15 -3.99
CA LEU A 154 5.21 -12.50 -4.52
C LEU A 154 6.57 -13.20 -4.73
N SER A 155 7.52 -12.55 -5.42
CA SER A 155 8.70 -13.26 -5.94
C SER A 155 10.04 -12.50 -5.90
N GLU A 156 10.06 -11.16 -5.81
CA GLU A 156 11.29 -10.39 -6.04
C GLU A 156 11.97 -9.87 -4.77
N GLY A 157 11.26 -9.78 -3.67
CA GLY A 157 11.80 -9.31 -2.39
C GLY A 157 12.55 -10.41 -1.63
N ALA A 158 13.50 -10.03 -0.76
CA ALA A 158 14.20 -10.98 0.11
C ALA A 158 13.25 -11.80 0.99
N ASN A 159 12.15 -11.19 1.43
CA ASN A 159 11.07 -11.83 2.20
C ASN A 159 9.84 -12.07 1.31
N SER A 160 10.04 -12.33 0.00
CA SER A 160 8.93 -12.69 -0.89
C SER A 160 8.39 -14.07 -0.54
N TRP A 161 7.15 -14.31 -0.93
CA TRP A 161 6.54 -15.62 -0.67
C TRP A 161 7.33 -16.75 -1.33
N PHE A 162 7.83 -16.58 -2.56
CA PHE A 162 8.65 -17.59 -3.23
C PHE A 162 9.90 -17.96 -2.44
N ASN A 163 10.57 -16.96 -1.85
CA ASN A 163 11.79 -17.19 -1.08
C ASN A 163 11.51 -17.71 0.35
N SER A 164 10.25 -17.74 0.76
CA SER A 164 9.82 -18.14 2.11
C SER A 164 9.14 -19.51 2.15
N ILE A 165 9.02 -20.20 0.99
CA ILE A 165 8.47 -21.56 0.94
C ILE A 165 9.54 -22.53 1.38
N GLU A 166 9.21 -23.42 2.34
CA GLU A 166 10.07 -24.46 2.82
C GLU A 166 9.82 -25.79 2.07
N GLU A 167 10.60 -26.84 2.38
CA GLU A 167 10.55 -28.13 1.69
C GLU A 167 9.20 -28.85 1.79
N ASP A 168 8.41 -28.54 2.82
CA ASP A 168 7.04 -29.08 3.02
C ASP A 168 5.97 -28.36 2.16
N GLY A 169 6.37 -27.34 1.37
CA GLY A 169 5.49 -26.52 0.54
C GLY A 169 4.70 -25.48 1.32
N CYS A 170 5.11 -25.16 2.54
CA CYS A 170 4.48 -24.17 3.41
C CYS A 170 5.33 -22.92 3.58
N ILE A 171 4.68 -21.84 3.97
CA ILE A 171 5.32 -20.61 4.45
C ILE A 171 5.14 -20.55 5.95
N HIS A 172 6.24 -20.62 6.69
CA HIS A 172 6.29 -20.54 8.15
C HIS A 172 6.64 -19.11 8.57
N HIS A 173 5.62 -18.29 8.83
CA HIS A 173 5.86 -16.93 9.28
C HIS A 173 5.83 -16.84 10.80
N SER A 174 6.72 -16.06 11.34
CA SER A 174 6.78 -15.81 12.78
C SER A 174 5.79 -14.71 13.18
N CYS A 175 5.15 -14.88 14.34
CA CYS A 175 4.25 -13.92 14.93
C CYS A 175 4.65 -13.63 16.38
N VAL A 176 4.87 -12.36 16.73
CA VAL A 176 5.29 -11.96 18.07
C VAL A 176 4.39 -10.87 18.66
N LEU A 177 4.15 -10.95 19.96
CA LEU A 177 3.36 -10.01 20.76
C LEU A 177 4.26 -8.86 21.29
N ALA A 178 4.89 -8.10 20.40
CA ALA A 178 5.92 -7.16 20.80
C ALA A 178 5.64 -5.69 20.44
N THR A 179 4.37 -5.31 20.25
CA THR A 179 4.02 -3.89 20.02
C THR A 179 3.57 -3.20 21.30
N GLN A 180 3.76 -1.89 21.36
CA GLN A 180 3.25 -1.06 22.45
C GLN A 180 1.72 -1.09 22.56
N THR A 181 1.04 -1.49 21.48
CA THR A 181 -0.44 -1.57 21.41
C THR A 181 -0.95 -3.00 21.59
N SER A 182 -0.11 -3.94 22.00
CA SER A 182 -0.43 -5.38 22.13
C SER A 182 -0.95 -6.03 20.83
N ARG A 183 -0.61 -5.46 19.67
CA ARG A 183 -0.88 -6.07 18.37
C ARG A 183 0.23 -7.02 17.99
N ASN A 184 -0.12 -8.04 17.21
CA ASN A 184 0.84 -9.00 16.69
C ASN A 184 1.71 -8.38 15.59
N VAL A 185 2.98 -8.72 15.59
CA VAL A 185 3.92 -8.41 14.50
C VAL A 185 4.22 -9.68 13.74
N HIS A 186 3.98 -9.66 12.43
CA HIS A 186 4.26 -10.78 11.54
C HIS A 186 5.60 -10.56 10.83
N ARG A 187 6.42 -11.60 10.77
CA ARG A 187 7.76 -11.57 10.18
C ARG A 187 8.04 -12.84 9.39
N GLY A 188 8.91 -12.74 8.41
CA GLY A 188 9.53 -13.80 7.68
C GLY A 188 8.63 -14.79 6.90
N PRO A 189 7.69 -14.34 6.04
CA PRO A 189 7.30 -13.00 5.61
C PRO A 189 6.18 -12.38 6.47
N ASN A 190 5.85 -11.09 6.24
CA ASN A 190 4.72 -10.47 6.92
C ASN A 190 3.38 -10.90 6.27
N LEU A 191 2.79 -11.99 6.72
CA LEU A 191 1.50 -12.48 6.24
C LEU A 191 0.29 -11.68 6.77
N GLY A 192 0.47 -10.80 7.75
CA GLY A 192 -0.56 -9.83 8.17
C GLY A 192 -0.83 -8.74 7.12
N GLN A 193 0.00 -8.62 6.09
CA GLN A 193 -0.11 -7.64 5.01
C GLN A 193 -0.27 -8.27 3.62
N VAL A 194 -0.88 -9.45 3.53
CA VAL A 194 -1.26 -10.03 2.24
C VAL A 194 -2.19 -9.07 1.51
N VAL A 195 -1.86 -8.74 0.27
CA VAL A 195 -2.68 -7.82 -0.54
C VAL A 195 -4.12 -8.32 -0.68
N SER A 196 -5.08 -7.40 -0.70
CA SER A 196 -6.51 -7.72 -0.78
C SER A 196 -6.96 -8.23 -2.15
N ALA A 197 -6.07 -8.24 -3.15
CA ALA A 197 -6.38 -8.75 -4.48
C ALA A 197 -6.78 -10.25 -4.40
N PRO A 198 -7.85 -10.66 -5.10
CA PRO A 198 -8.38 -12.04 -5.00
C PRO A 198 -7.34 -13.12 -5.32
N TRP A 199 -6.44 -12.85 -6.27
CA TRP A 199 -5.38 -13.80 -6.63
C TRP A 199 -4.44 -14.11 -5.46
N ALA A 200 -4.10 -13.12 -4.64
CA ALA A 200 -3.11 -13.27 -3.56
C ALA A 200 -3.60 -14.24 -2.48
N ARG A 201 -4.85 -14.11 -2.06
CA ARG A 201 -5.44 -15.00 -1.03
C ARG A 201 -5.65 -16.42 -1.53
N ARG A 202 -5.92 -16.62 -2.82
CA ARG A 202 -6.11 -17.96 -3.43
C ARG A 202 -4.82 -18.78 -3.49
N LEU A 203 -3.66 -18.15 -3.31
CA LEU A 203 -2.38 -18.85 -3.28
C LEU A 203 -2.15 -19.58 -1.95
N PHE A 204 -2.81 -19.15 -0.87
CA PHE A 204 -2.78 -19.84 0.41
C PHE A 204 -3.90 -20.86 0.44
N ILE A 205 -3.54 -22.14 0.50
CA ILE A 205 -4.47 -23.27 0.41
C ILE A 205 -4.45 -24.11 1.68
N PRO A 206 -5.53 -24.83 2.02
CA PRO A 206 -5.52 -25.70 3.17
C PRO A 206 -4.61 -26.91 2.96
N HIS A 207 -4.14 -27.51 4.06
CA HIS A 207 -3.49 -28.82 4.03
C HIS A 207 -4.47 -29.90 3.54
N PRO A 208 -3.95 -31.02 2.98
CA PRO A 208 -4.80 -32.12 2.55
C PRO A 208 -5.73 -32.61 3.66
N GLY A 209 -7.01 -32.75 3.36
CA GLY A 209 -8.03 -33.15 4.33
C GLY A 209 -8.50 -32.05 5.30
N HIS A 210 -8.02 -30.82 5.15
CA HIS A 210 -8.41 -29.67 5.95
C HIS A 210 -9.17 -28.63 5.13
N MET A 211 -9.80 -27.66 5.81
CA MET A 211 -10.37 -26.48 5.20
C MET A 211 -9.81 -25.23 5.87
N MET A 212 -9.69 -24.14 5.12
CA MET A 212 -9.32 -22.85 5.68
C MET A 212 -10.57 -22.11 6.15
N VAL A 213 -10.59 -21.71 7.41
CA VAL A 213 -11.69 -20.94 8.00
C VAL A 213 -11.18 -19.54 8.31
N GLY A 214 -11.83 -18.53 7.73
CA GLY A 214 -11.58 -17.11 8.05
C GLY A 214 -12.60 -16.62 9.06
N CYS A 215 -12.14 -15.94 10.11
CA CYS A 215 -12.98 -15.27 11.09
C CYS A 215 -12.45 -13.87 11.35
N ASP A 216 -13.32 -12.87 11.29
CA ASP A 216 -12.99 -11.47 11.59
C ASP A 216 -14.05 -10.87 12.50
N LEU A 217 -13.62 -10.02 13.43
CA LEU A 217 -14.53 -9.35 14.35
C LEU A 217 -14.97 -8.01 13.72
N GLU A 218 -16.24 -7.94 13.38
CA GLU A 218 -16.80 -6.73 12.78
C GLU A 218 -16.75 -5.55 13.75
N GLY A 219 -16.09 -4.45 13.30
CA GLY A 219 -16.05 -3.19 14.04
C GLY A 219 -15.44 -3.29 15.45
N LEU A 220 -14.42 -4.12 15.65
CA LEU A 220 -13.85 -4.39 16.98
C LEU A 220 -13.52 -3.12 17.76
N GLU A 221 -12.87 -2.14 17.14
CA GLU A 221 -12.48 -0.89 17.78
C GLU A 221 -13.70 -0.07 18.20
N LEU A 222 -14.74 -0.04 17.37
CA LEU A 222 -15.99 0.68 17.68
C LEU A 222 -16.77 -0.03 18.79
N ARG A 223 -16.75 -1.36 18.81
CA ARG A 223 -17.37 -2.15 19.90
C ARG A 223 -16.65 -1.92 21.23
N ALA A 224 -15.30 -1.89 21.20
CA ALA A 224 -14.52 -1.54 22.38
C ALA A 224 -14.80 -0.11 22.84
N LEU A 225 -14.89 0.87 21.93
CA LEU A 225 -15.27 2.23 22.25
C LEU A 225 -16.68 2.29 22.86
N GLY A 226 -17.65 1.56 22.28
CA GLY A 226 -19.02 1.45 22.81
C GLY A 226 -19.05 0.90 24.24
N HIS A 227 -18.22 -0.08 24.55
CA HIS A 227 -18.07 -0.59 25.92
C HIS A 227 -17.62 0.50 26.90
N PHE A 228 -16.62 1.31 26.54
CA PHE A 228 -16.16 2.41 27.41
C PHE A 228 -17.14 3.57 27.49
N LEU A 229 -17.92 3.85 26.44
CA LEU A 229 -18.92 4.91 26.42
C LEU A 229 -20.19 4.52 27.14
N SER A 230 -20.50 3.26 27.33
CA SER A 230 -21.76 2.75 27.87
C SER A 230 -22.13 3.33 29.23
N THR A 231 -21.14 3.71 30.04
CA THR A 231 -21.36 4.37 31.36
C THR A 231 -21.75 5.85 31.26
N TYR A 232 -21.62 6.45 30.07
CA TYR A 232 -21.87 7.89 29.84
C TYR A 232 -23.10 8.15 28.96
N ASP A 233 -23.49 7.17 28.12
CA ASP A 233 -24.52 7.33 27.09
C ASP A 233 -25.65 6.28 27.16
N ASP A 234 -25.78 5.57 28.28
CA ASP A 234 -26.78 4.52 28.50
C ASP A 234 -26.79 3.46 27.35
N ASN A 235 -25.61 3.10 26.86
CA ASN A 235 -25.38 2.14 25.75
C ASN A 235 -25.84 2.64 24.38
N ALA A 236 -26.23 3.88 24.19
CA ALA A 236 -26.79 4.37 22.93
C ALA A 236 -25.82 4.15 21.74
N PHE A 237 -24.53 4.45 21.92
CA PHE A 237 -23.52 4.20 20.88
C PHE A 237 -23.29 2.70 20.64
N ALA A 238 -23.21 1.92 21.73
CA ALA A 238 -22.99 0.47 21.62
C ALA A 238 -24.14 -0.22 20.86
N ASP A 239 -25.37 0.17 21.14
CA ASP A 239 -26.56 -0.37 20.45
C ASP A 239 -26.53 -0.09 18.94
N VAL A 240 -26.14 1.11 18.54
CA VAL A 240 -26.01 1.45 17.12
C VAL A 240 -24.89 0.67 16.46
N VAL A 241 -23.75 0.48 17.14
CA VAL A 241 -22.60 -0.29 16.60
C VAL A 241 -22.92 -1.78 16.43
N VAL A 242 -23.72 -2.34 17.34
CA VAL A 242 -24.06 -3.77 17.33
C VAL A 242 -25.23 -4.09 16.39
N ASN A 243 -26.26 -3.24 16.39
CA ASN A 243 -27.54 -3.51 15.76
C ASN A 243 -27.83 -2.64 14.53
N GLY A 244 -26.96 -1.68 14.20
CA GLY A 244 -27.12 -0.74 13.11
C GLY A 244 -25.85 -0.53 12.28
N ASP A 245 -25.87 0.55 11.49
CA ASP A 245 -24.68 0.99 10.73
C ASP A 245 -24.30 2.41 11.18
N ILE A 246 -23.42 2.49 12.15
CA ILE A 246 -22.94 3.77 12.72
C ILE A 246 -22.31 4.68 11.66
N HIS A 247 -21.67 4.11 10.65
CA HIS A 247 -21.03 4.89 9.61
C HIS A 247 -22.08 5.51 8.67
N GLN A 248 -23.14 4.76 8.33
CA GLN A 248 -24.23 5.29 7.52
C GLN A 248 -25.01 6.34 8.30
N GLN A 249 -25.37 6.08 9.56
CA GLN A 249 -26.07 7.08 10.39
C GLN A 249 -25.29 8.38 10.52
N ASN A 250 -23.98 8.30 10.72
CA ASN A 250 -23.15 9.49 10.76
C ASN A 250 -23.02 10.17 9.39
N ALA A 251 -22.98 9.42 8.29
CA ALA A 251 -22.98 9.97 6.94
C ALA A 251 -24.27 10.76 6.68
N ASP A 252 -25.42 10.20 7.04
CA ASP A 252 -26.72 10.84 6.88
C ASP A 252 -26.82 12.14 7.71
N ARG A 253 -26.25 12.14 8.93
CA ARG A 253 -26.21 13.34 9.81
C ARG A 253 -25.24 14.42 9.31
N MET A 254 -24.16 14.04 8.65
CA MET A 254 -23.13 14.97 8.16
C MET A 254 -23.45 15.49 6.75
N THR A 255 -24.31 14.80 6.00
CA THR A 255 -24.70 15.20 4.65
C THR A 255 -25.59 16.45 4.68
N THR A 256 -25.20 17.46 3.88
CA THR A 256 -26.03 18.63 3.58
C THR A 256 -26.40 18.61 2.09
N PRO A 257 -27.41 19.39 1.64
CA PRO A 257 -27.75 19.49 0.21
C PRO A 257 -26.57 19.92 -0.65
N GLU A 258 -25.65 20.72 -0.10
CA GLU A 258 -24.48 21.26 -0.80
C GLU A 258 -23.27 20.30 -0.74
N VAL A 259 -23.19 19.46 0.30
CA VAL A 259 -22.03 18.58 0.54
C VAL A 259 -22.54 17.20 0.93
N PRO A 260 -22.73 16.29 -0.03
CA PRO A 260 -23.05 14.90 0.26
C PRO A 260 -21.84 14.16 0.82
N VAL A 261 -22.01 13.50 1.97
CA VAL A 261 -20.93 12.75 2.63
C VAL A 261 -21.17 11.26 2.50
N SER A 262 -20.23 10.54 1.90
CA SER A 262 -20.37 9.09 1.72
C SER A 262 -20.04 8.31 3.00
N ARG A 263 -20.68 7.15 3.18
CA ARG A 263 -20.37 6.18 4.23
C ARG A 263 -18.86 5.85 4.32
N LYS A 264 -18.18 5.78 3.17
CA LYS A 264 -16.74 5.49 3.10
C LYS A 264 -15.90 6.60 3.74
N ILE A 265 -16.25 7.87 3.46
CA ILE A 265 -15.58 9.02 4.06
C ILE A 265 -15.76 8.99 5.57
N VAL A 266 -16.99 8.79 6.05
CA VAL A 266 -17.28 8.74 7.49
C VAL A 266 -16.59 7.58 8.18
N LYS A 267 -16.49 6.43 7.54
CA LYS A 267 -15.71 5.30 8.07
C LYS A 267 -14.26 5.71 8.30
N ASN A 268 -13.61 6.30 7.31
CA ASN A 268 -12.22 6.74 7.41
C ASN A 268 -12.06 7.83 8.48
N LEU A 269 -12.98 8.80 8.53
CA LEU A 269 -13.01 9.87 9.52
C LEU A 269 -13.14 9.32 10.95
N SER A 270 -14.06 8.39 11.18
CA SER A 270 -14.28 7.77 12.49
C SER A 270 -13.03 7.07 13.00
N TYR A 271 -12.36 6.28 12.17
CA TYR A 271 -11.12 5.63 12.56
C TYR A 271 -9.98 6.63 12.74
N ALA A 272 -9.83 7.61 11.86
CA ALA A 272 -8.84 8.67 12.04
C ALA A 272 -9.02 9.40 13.38
N PHE A 273 -10.26 9.72 13.76
CA PHE A 273 -10.61 10.36 15.04
C PHE A 273 -10.24 9.46 16.23
N ILE A 274 -10.64 8.19 16.23
CA ILE A 274 -10.33 7.24 17.31
C ILE A 274 -8.83 7.08 17.52
N TYR A 275 -8.06 7.12 16.43
CA TYR A 275 -6.60 7.05 16.47
C TYR A 275 -5.91 8.41 16.73
N GLY A 276 -6.64 9.44 17.13
CA GLY A 276 -6.10 10.73 17.54
C GLY A 276 -5.58 11.59 16.40
N ALA A 277 -6.18 11.51 15.22
CA ALA A 277 -5.86 12.43 14.15
C ALA A 277 -6.19 13.88 14.53
N GLY A 278 -5.24 14.79 14.31
CA GLY A 278 -5.48 16.23 14.51
C GLY A 278 -6.37 16.82 13.43
N ASP A 279 -6.90 18.03 13.69
CA ASP A 279 -7.89 18.74 12.85
C ASP A 279 -7.53 18.82 11.38
N ALA A 280 -6.26 19.14 11.06
CA ALA A 280 -5.78 19.21 9.68
C ALA A 280 -5.93 17.86 8.95
N LYS A 281 -5.65 16.74 9.61
CA LYS A 281 -5.81 15.41 9.02
C LYS A 281 -7.26 15.01 8.87
N LEU A 282 -8.11 15.35 9.84
CA LEU A 282 -9.54 15.10 9.79
C LEU A 282 -10.20 15.89 8.65
N GLY A 283 -9.80 17.16 8.46
CA GLY A 283 -10.28 18.01 7.37
C GLY A 283 -9.83 17.58 5.96
N HIS A 284 -8.81 16.72 5.85
CA HIS A 284 -8.33 16.16 4.57
C HIS A 284 -8.84 14.75 4.28
N THR A 285 -9.60 14.15 5.20
CA THR A 285 -10.16 12.80 5.02
C THR A 285 -11.48 12.85 4.30
#